data_2719f241c740e6998bfcbe427cdb1ab9
#
_entry.id   2719f241c740e6998bfcbe427cdb1ab9
#
_cell.length_a   1.000
_cell.length_b   1.000
_cell.length_c   1.000
_cell.angle_alpha   90.00
_cell.angle_beta   90.00
_cell.angle_gamma   90.00
#
_symmetry.space_group_name_H-M   'P 1'
#
loop_
_entity.id
_entity.type
_entity.pdbx_description
1 polymer ?
#
loop_
_entity_poly.entity_id
_entity_poly.type
_entity_poly.pdbx_seq_one_letter_code
_entity_poly.pdbx_strand_id
1 'polypeptide(L)' 'MGYNIYVAVARSKKDNSIVRAIDFNTSEGARKYLHMLEQVNPEDSVYLKVEECTDEHYAFWNRN' A
#
# COMPACT_ATOMS: atom_id res chain seq x y z
N MET A 1 -14.29 16.48 6.94
CA MET A 1 -14.92 15.17 6.88
C MET A 1 -13.98 14.16 6.27
N GLY A 2 -13.66 13.17 7.01
CA GLY A 2 -12.77 12.18 6.53
C GLY A 2 -13.51 10.90 6.20
N TYR A 3 -13.06 10.19 5.22
CA TYR A 3 -13.47 8.83 5.10
C TYR A 3 -12.28 7.97 5.40
N ASN A 4 -12.59 6.85 6.01
CA ASN A 4 -11.54 5.93 6.37
C ASN A 4 -11.21 5.10 5.14
N ILE A 5 -10.17 5.50 4.48
CA ILE A 5 -9.65 4.75 3.35
C ILE A 5 -8.36 4.10 3.82
N TYR A 6 -8.25 2.82 3.59
CA TYR A 6 -7.05 2.08 3.93
C TYR A 6 -6.28 1.79 2.66
N VAL A 7 -4.98 1.91 2.74
CA VAL A 7 -4.13 1.74 1.57
C VAL A 7 -3.21 0.55 1.79
N ALA A 8 -3.25 -0.38 0.85
CA ALA A 8 -2.29 -1.47 0.83
C ALA A 8 -1.04 -0.93 0.13
N VAL A 9 0.04 -0.81 0.88
CA VAL A 9 1.24 -0.12 0.41
C VAL A 9 2.42 -1.08 0.38
N ALA A 10 3.12 -1.09 -0.73
CA ALA A 10 4.41 -1.78 -0.84
C ALA A 10 5.47 -0.71 -0.95
N ARG A 11 6.43 -0.74 -0.03
CA ARG A 11 7.51 0.24 0.00
C ARG A 11 8.84 -0.44 -0.21
N SER A 12 9.73 0.27 -0.86
CA SER A 12 11.09 -0.20 -1.06
C SER A 12 11.86 -0.18 0.25
N LYS A 13 12.60 -1.24 0.52
CA LYS A 13 13.43 -1.29 1.71
C LYS A 13 14.67 -0.40 1.57
N LYS A 14 15.00 -0.02 0.36
CA LYS A 14 16.17 0.81 0.12
C LYS A 14 15.96 2.24 0.60
N ASP A 15 14.86 2.84 0.19
CA ASP A 15 14.64 4.25 0.44
C ASP A 15 13.25 4.55 0.98
N ASN A 16 12.47 3.50 1.25
CA ASN A 16 11.12 3.64 1.81
C ASN A 16 10.15 4.37 0.88
N SER A 17 10.45 4.40 -0.40
CA SER A 17 9.54 5.02 -1.35
C SER A 17 8.40 4.07 -1.69
N ILE A 18 7.28 4.63 -2.12
CA ILE A 18 6.12 3.82 -2.47
C ILE A 18 6.33 3.19 -3.83
N VAL A 19 6.26 1.86 -3.85
CA VAL A 19 6.37 1.10 -5.08
C VAL A 19 4.96 0.80 -5.63
N ARG A 20 4.02 0.56 -4.73
CA ARG A 20 2.64 0.25 -5.12
C ARG A 20 1.71 0.71 -4.01
N ALA A 21 0.58 1.26 -4.38
CA ALA A 21 -0.43 1.71 -3.41
C ALA A 21 -1.81 1.51 -4.02
N ILE A 22 -2.66 0.73 -3.33
CA ILE A 22 -4.01 0.43 -3.76
C ILE A 22 -4.94 0.76 -2.58
N ASP A 23 -5.99 1.51 -2.84
CA ASP A 23 -6.91 1.91 -1.78
C ASP A 23 -8.05 0.90 -1.64
N PHE A 24 -8.46 0.74 -0.39
CA PHE A 24 -9.56 -0.16 -0.03
C PHE A 24 -10.46 0.54 0.97
N ASN A 25 -11.72 0.13 1.01
CA ASN A 25 -12.68 0.69 1.97
C ASN A 25 -12.51 0.13 3.36
N THR A 26 -11.91 -1.04 3.49
CA THR A 26 -11.73 -1.68 4.77
C THR A 26 -10.30 -2.17 4.93
N SER A 27 -9.84 -2.22 6.19
CA SER A 27 -8.51 -2.73 6.45
C SER A 27 -8.41 -4.21 6.13
N GLU A 28 -9.52 -4.93 6.28
CA GLU A 28 -9.52 -6.36 5.98
C GLU A 28 -9.25 -6.62 4.51
N GLY A 29 -9.90 -5.83 3.64
CA GLY A 29 -9.67 -5.97 2.20
C GLY A 29 -8.22 -5.68 1.84
N ALA A 30 -7.66 -4.63 2.44
CA ALA A 30 -6.27 -4.28 2.18
C ALA A 30 -5.32 -5.38 2.63
N ARG A 31 -5.60 -5.98 3.79
CA ARG A 31 -4.74 -7.04 4.30
C ARG A 31 -4.79 -8.29 3.45
N LYS A 32 -5.96 -8.62 2.93
CA LYS A 32 -6.10 -9.76 2.04
C LYS A 32 -5.29 -9.57 0.77
N TYR A 33 -5.33 -8.35 0.24
CA TYR A 33 -4.57 -8.04 -0.95
C TYR A 33 -3.06 -8.18 -0.70
N LEU A 34 -2.60 -7.64 0.43
CA LEU A 34 -1.18 -7.73 0.77
C LEU A 34 -0.74 -9.17 0.99
N HIS A 35 -1.60 -9.97 1.62
CA HIS A 35 -1.29 -11.37 1.84
C HIS A 35 -1.10 -12.11 0.51
N MET A 36 -1.97 -11.80 -0.44
CA MET A 36 -1.87 -12.38 -1.78
C MET A 36 -0.57 -11.97 -2.46
N LEU A 37 -0.22 -10.69 -2.37
CA LEU A 37 1.02 -10.20 -2.97
C LEU A 37 2.24 -10.87 -2.36
N GLU A 38 2.21 -11.07 -1.05
CA GLU A 38 3.32 -11.68 -0.35
C GLU A 38 3.57 -13.10 -0.85
N GLN A 39 2.49 -13.82 -1.15
CA GLN A 39 2.61 -15.18 -1.65
C GLN A 39 3.15 -15.22 -3.07
N VAL A 40 2.83 -14.20 -3.86
CA VAL A 40 3.31 -14.14 -5.25
C VAL A 40 4.76 -13.69 -5.29
N ASN A 41 5.16 -12.81 -4.38
CA ASN A 41 6.50 -12.24 -4.38
C ASN A 41 7.18 -12.42 -3.03
N PRO A 42 7.41 -13.66 -2.59
CA PRO A 42 7.94 -13.88 -1.24
C PRO A 42 9.35 -13.36 -1.05
N GLU A 43 10.09 -13.17 -2.11
CA GLU A 43 11.47 -12.69 -2.01
C GLU A 43 11.59 -11.22 -2.34
N ASP A 44 10.48 -10.54 -2.43
CA ASP A 44 10.50 -9.14 -2.74
C ASP A 44 11.15 -8.36 -1.61
N SER A 45 11.87 -7.33 -1.99
CA SER A 45 12.58 -6.50 -1.03
C SER A 45 11.75 -5.32 -0.56
N VAL A 46 10.45 -5.40 -0.71
CA VAL A 46 9.57 -4.31 -0.31
C VAL A 46 8.82 -4.66 0.96
N TYR A 47 8.42 -3.63 1.68
CA TYR A 47 7.54 -3.77 2.83
C TYR A 47 6.11 -3.74 2.36
N LEU A 48 5.31 -4.64 2.87
CA LEU A 48 3.90 -4.71 2.54
C LEU A 48 3.11 -4.42 3.80
N LYS A 49 2.32 -3.36 3.80
CA LYS A 49 1.51 -3.06 4.97
C LYS A 49 0.31 -2.20 4.61
N VAL A 50 -0.66 -2.20 5.51
CA VAL A 50 -1.85 -1.36 5.40
C VAL A 50 -1.55 -0.03 6.10
N GLU A 51 -1.87 1.07 5.45
CA GLU A 51 -1.69 2.40 6.01
C GLU A 51 -2.97 3.21 5.81
N GLU A 52 -3.13 4.23 6.64
CA GLU A 52 -4.18 5.19 6.38
C GLU A 52 -3.76 6.07 5.20
N CYS A 53 -4.76 6.54 4.45
CA CYS A 53 -4.47 7.33 3.27
C CYS A 53 -3.81 8.65 3.67
N THR A 54 -2.73 8.99 3.01
CA THR A 54 -1.97 10.20 3.28
C THR A 54 -1.78 11.00 2.00
N ASP A 55 -1.26 12.21 2.14
CA ASP A 55 -0.94 13.04 0.99
C ASP A 55 0.09 12.36 0.09
N GLU A 56 0.98 11.59 0.69
CA GLU A 56 1.99 10.87 -0.08
C GLU A 56 1.34 9.85 -1.01
N HIS A 57 0.28 9.20 -0.54
CA HIS A 57 -0.44 8.24 -1.37
C HIS A 57 -1.12 8.93 -2.54
N TYR A 58 -1.73 10.08 -2.27
CA TYR A 58 -2.36 10.84 -3.35
C TYR A 58 -1.33 11.29 -4.38
N ALA A 59 -0.17 11.72 -3.92
CA ALA A 59 0.89 12.14 -4.83
C ALA A 59 1.35 10.98 -5.70
N PHE A 60 1.44 9.79 -5.11
CA PHE A 60 1.84 8.62 -5.86
C PHE A 60 0.85 8.32 -6.99
N TRP A 61 -0.44 8.36 -6.68
CA TRP A 61 -1.46 8.04 -7.67
C TRP A 61 -1.56 9.09 -8.78
N ASN A 62 -1.23 10.33 -8.47
CA ASN A 62 -1.39 11.43 -9.41
C ASN A 62 -0.13 11.79 -10.16
N ARG A 63 0.93 11.09 -9.94
CA ARG A 63 2.17 11.35 -10.66
C ARG A 63 2.05 10.80 -12.08
N ASN A 64 2.63 11.47 -13.01
CA ASN A 64 2.70 10.97 -14.38
C ASN A 64 4.06 11.25 -14.93
#